data_02df5ee746c73f14fc4ee50642a3cb8c
#
_entry.id   02df5ee746c73f14fc4ee50642a3cb8c
#
_cell.length_a   1.000
_cell.length_b   1.000
_cell.length_c   1.000
_cell.angle_alpha   90.00
_cell.angle_beta   90.00
_cell.angle_gamma   90.00
#
_symmetry.space_group_name_H-M   'P 1'
#
loop_
_entity.id
_entity.type
_entity.pdbx_description
1 polymer ?
#
loop_
_entity_poly.entity_id
_entity_poly.type
_entity_poly.pdbx_seq_one_letter_code
_entity_poly.pdbx_strand_id
1 'polypeptide(L)'
;MMKGYNKNIRPMENSGDITQVDIKMTLTNLISLQWCDYRLRWDQPPRSALYGNITSELRMPSKSIWLPEVILENNMDGQFEVALYCNALVSPNGCVYWLPPAIYRSACSITVNYFPFDWQNCTMVFRSQTYSANEIKLVLKEEDNHTLEWVDIDPEAFTENGEWAIKHRPAKTLIDTQHTKDELEYQEVVFFLIIQRKPLFYVINIIAPCVLFSSLCLLVYFLPAKAGGQKCTMSIATLLGQTVFLFLIAKKVPETSRAVPLIGKYLMFAMSVTTTVVMNCVVVLNVSLRTPNTHKMTDNVRKIFLNILPRLLKMQMQPWKPNSDNASEPGNGENHVTDRNNVFLVPCRRRSSMSLISKAEEYVLKTARSELMFTRLKDRNGLMKSVLERIPEQLSASLAKASPQLKQCVASCKHIAETASKQNNFQSENEEWFLVARVIDRVCFIVMVLVFFIGTIGIFLMGHFNQPPSSPFPGDPKRYLPLINNLTDLTESAMGANFLG
;
A
#
# COMPACT_ATOMS: atom_id res chain seq x y z
N MET A 1 -4.41 -37.90 54.52
CA MET A 1 -4.82 -38.05 53.11
C MET A 1 -3.64 -38.41 52.20
N MET A 2 -2.50 -37.73 52.30
CA MET A 2 -1.31 -37.93 51.43
C MET A 2 -0.35 -39.06 51.92
N LYS A 3 -0.64 -39.75 53.03
CA LYS A 3 0.24 -40.82 53.49
C LYS A 3 0.20 -42.00 52.53
N GLY A 4 1.34 -42.35 51.92
CA GLY A 4 1.46 -43.39 50.90
C GLY A 4 1.15 -42.94 49.46
N TYR A 5 0.84 -41.65 49.21
CA TYR A 5 0.61 -41.16 47.89
C TYR A 5 1.95 -40.93 47.13
N ASN A 6 2.08 -41.51 45.94
CA ASN A 6 3.23 -41.31 45.08
C ASN A 6 2.84 -40.46 43.87
N LYS A 7 3.32 -39.21 43.82
CA LYS A 7 3.04 -38.25 42.76
C LYS A 7 3.70 -38.60 41.41
N ASN A 8 4.71 -39.45 41.43
CA ASN A 8 5.47 -39.81 40.23
C ASN A 8 4.83 -40.95 39.43
N ILE A 9 3.74 -41.51 39.94
CA ILE A 9 3.02 -42.62 39.30
C ILE A 9 1.65 -42.10 38.82
N ARG A 10 1.33 -42.35 37.55
CA ARG A 10 0.03 -42.05 36.96
C ARG A 10 -1.11 -42.76 37.76
N PRO A 11 -2.27 -42.12 37.92
CA PRO A 11 -3.42 -42.76 38.57
C PRO A 11 -4.00 -43.87 37.67
N MET A 12 -3.83 -45.14 38.06
CA MET A 12 -4.38 -46.32 37.41
C MET A 12 -4.75 -47.35 38.47
N GLU A 13 -5.97 -47.89 38.41
CA GLU A 13 -6.42 -48.97 39.30
C GLU A 13 -5.94 -50.31 38.77
N ASN A 14 -6.02 -50.53 37.46
CA ASN A 14 -5.61 -51.72 36.77
C ASN A 14 -4.55 -51.44 35.69
N SER A 15 -3.78 -52.51 35.36
CA SER A 15 -2.85 -52.42 34.24
C SER A 15 -3.60 -52.23 32.93
N GLY A 16 -3.34 -51.11 32.23
CA GLY A 16 -4.03 -50.75 30.98
C GLY A 16 -5.13 -49.70 31.11
N ASP A 17 -5.43 -49.22 32.34
CA ASP A 17 -6.38 -48.12 32.51
C ASP A 17 -5.87 -46.84 31.85
N ILE A 18 -6.76 -46.15 31.09
CA ILE A 18 -6.47 -44.88 30.44
C ILE A 18 -6.95 -43.74 31.34
N THR A 19 -6.06 -42.84 31.70
CA THR A 19 -6.43 -41.65 32.48
C THR A 19 -6.97 -40.57 31.53
N GLN A 20 -8.25 -40.24 31.67
CA GLN A 20 -8.85 -39.12 30.91
C GLN A 20 -8.46 -37.80 31.55
N VAL A 21 -8.03 -36.84 30.71
CA VAL A 21 -7.71 -35.47 31.10
C VAL A 21 -8.51 -34.53 30.24
N ASP A 22 -9.43 -33.81 30.84
CA ASP A 22 -10.27 -32.82 30.17
C ASP A 22 -9.53 -31.51 30.18
N ILE A 23 -9.45 -30.88 28.99
CA ILE A 23 -8.76 -29.62 28.75
C ILE A 23 -9.72 -28.56 28.25
N LYS A 24 -9.65 -27.36 28.83
CA LYS A 24 -10.35 -26.15 28.36
C LYS A 24 -9.35 -25.00 28.29
N MET A 25 -9.37 -24.24 27.22
CA MET A 25 -8.55 -23.06 27.06
C MET A 25 -9.42 -21.81 27.09
N THR A 26 -9.00 -20.81 27.90
CA THR A 26 -9.63 -19.50 27.99
C THR A 26 -8.59 -18.42 27.65
N LEU A 27 -8.93 -17.48 26.77
CA LEU A 27 -7.99 -16.45 26.29
C LEU A 27 -7.59 -15.39 27.33
N THR A 28 -7.70 -15.70 28.60
CA THR A 28 -7.28 -14.85 29.74
C THR A 28 -6.06 -15.39 30.46
N ASN A 29 -5.16 -16.08 29.76
CA ASN A 29 -3.98 -16.76 30.31
C ASN A 29 -4.31 -17.96 31.21
N LEU A 30 -5.47 -18.55 31.03
CA LEU A 30 -5.90 -19.71 31.83
C LEU A 30 -6.11 -20.95 30.97
N ILE A 31 -5.44 -22.02 31.32
CA ILE A 31 -5.75 -23.38 30.85
C ILE A 31 -6.29 -24.17 32.01
N SER A 32 -7.44 -24.79 31.86
CA SER A 32 -7.98 -25.65 32.89
C SER A 32 -7.78 -27.10 32.51
N LEU A 33 -7.26 -27.87 33.45
CA LEU A 33 -7.06 -29.31 33.35
C LEU A 33 -7.89 -30.01 34.44
N GLN A 34 -8.61 -31.03 34.07
CA GLN A 34 -9.42 -31.81 34.99
C GLN A 34 -9.17 -33.30 34.75
N TRP A 35 -8.88 -34.05 35.81
CA TRP A 35 -8.72 -35.50 35.79
C TRP A 35 -9.16 -36.09 37.11
N CYS A 36 -9.41 -37.38 37.17
CA CYS A 36 -9.78 -38.07 38.41
C CYS A 36 -8.64 -39.00 38.87
N ASP A 37 -8.25 -38.89 40.15
CA ASP A 37 -7.26 -39.74 40.81
C ASP A 37 -7.92 -40.46 41.95
N TYR A 38 -8.15 -41.77 41.75
CA TYR A 38 -8.80 -42.63 42.75
C TYR A 38 -8.05 -42.62 44.09
N ARG A 39 -6.76 -42.40 44.09
CA ARG A 39 -5.92 -42.35 45.32
C ARG A 39 -6.21 -41.12 46.17
N LEU A 40 -6.83 -40.09 45.63
CA LEU A 40 -7.23 -38.86 46.32
C LEU A 40 -8.69 -38.87 46.77
N ARG A 41 -9.44 -39.92 46.45
CA ARG A 41 -10.85 -40.09 46.77
C ARG A 41 -11.07 -40.30 48.28
N TRP A 42 -12.07 -39.67 48.89
CA TRP A 42 -12.45 -39.85 50.30
C TRP A 42 -13.96 -40.01 50.54
N ASP A 43 -14.76 -40.01 49.49
CA ASP A 43 -16.21 -40.27 49.53
C ASP A 43 -16.56 -41.74 49.84
N GLN A 44 -15.58 -42.66 49.71
CA GLN A 44 -15.77 -44.11 49.88
C GLN A 44 -14.94 -44.71 51.04
N PRO A 45 -15.38 -45.82 51.64
CA PRO A 45 -14.61 -46.53 52.62
C PRO A 45 -13.23 -46.98 52.13
N PRO A 46 -12.20 -47.01 52.97
CA PRO A 46 -12.22 -46.72 54.42
C PRO A 46 -12.06 -45.21 54.75
N ARG A 47 -11.82 -44.39 53.80
CA ARG A 47 -11.50 -42.94 54.02
C ARG A 47 -12.73 -42.10 54.35
N SER A 48 -13.93 -42.51 53.93
CA SER A 48 -15.18 -41.82 54.27
C SER A 48 -15.48 -41.87 55.78
N ALA A 49 -15.03 -42.91 56.52
CA ALA A 49 -15.15 -42.92 57.94
C ALA A 49 -14.34 -41.86 58.68
N LEU A 50 -13.22 -41.44 58.10
CA LEU A 50 -12.32 -40.40 58.66
C LEU A 50 -12.59 -39.00 58.16
N TYR A 51 -12.95 -38.84 56.89
CA TYR A 51 -13.04 -37.57 56.18
C TYR A 51 -14.43 -37.31 55.56
N GLY A 52 -15.40 -38.14 55.73
CA GLY A 52 -16.76 -38.04 55.14
C GLY A 52 -17.51 -36.75 55.50
N ASN A 53 -17.15 -36.11 56.60
CA ASN A 53 -17.72 -34.82 57.01
C ASN A 53 -17.19 -33.64 56.12
N ILE A 54 -16.15 -33.87 55.31
CA ILE A 54 -15.60 -32.84 54.39
C ILE A 54 -16.30 -33.00 53.05
N THR A 55 -17.34 -32.23 52.86
CA THR A 55 -18.15 -32.22 51.62
C THR A 55 -17.67 -31.18 50.60
N SER A 56 -16.82 -30.23 51.04
CA SER A 56 -16.26 -29.19 50.21
C SER A 56 -14.95 -29.63 49.53
N GLU A 57 -14.62 -28.99 48.42
CA GLU A 57 -13.35 -29.18 47.73
C GLU A 57 -12.15 -28.78 48.61
N LEU A 58 -11.07 -29.53 48.48
CA LEU A 58 -9.82 -29.27 49.17
C LEU A 58 -8.81 -28.63 48.23
N ARG A 59 -8.13 -27.56 48.68
CA ARG A 59 -7.03 -26.95 47.97
C ARG A 59 -5.71 -27.63 48.33
N MET A 60 -5.11 -28.29 47.34
CA MET A 60 -3.86 -29.01 47.51
C MET A 60 -2.76 -28.41 46.67
N PRO A 61 -1.49 -28.28 47.18
CA PRO A 61 -0.37 -27.82 46.37
C PRO A 61 -0.18 -28.74 45.16
N SER A 62 -0.22 -28.17 43.94
CA SER A 62 -0.11 -28.96 42.69
C SER A 62 1.19 -29.76 42.62
N LYS A 63 2.29 -29.25 43.17
CA LYS A 63 3.57 -29.96 43.24
C LYS A 63 3.56 -31.20 44.09
N SER A 64 2.54 -31.38 44.94
CA SER A 64 2.39 -32.55 45.84
C SER A 64 1.57 -33.67 45.22
N ILE A 65 0.87 -33.42 44.15
CA ILE A 65 0.02 -34.40 43.43
C ILE A 65 0.61 -34.73 42.06
N TRP A 66 0.14 -35.82 41.48
CA TRP A 66 0.48 -36.14 40.09
C TRP A 66 -0.16 -35.14 39.12
N LEU A 67 0.59 -34.74 38.09
CA LEU A 67 0.17 -33.85 37.02
C LEU A 67 0.32 -34.55 35.65
N PRO A 68 -0.57 -34.29 34.68
CA PRO A 68 -0.58 -34.98 33.39
C PRO A 68 0.53 -34.53 32.41
N GLU A 69 1.43 -33.64 32.82
CA GLU A 69 2.56 -33.12 32.00
C GLU A 69 2.14 -32.59 30.62
N VAL A 70 1.02 -31.88 30.57
CA VAL A 70 0.52 -31.26 29.32
C VAL A 70 1.35 -30.04 28.99
N ILE A 71 1.91 -30.06 27.81
CA ILE A 71 2.78 -28.97 27.27
C ILE A 71 2.23 -28.46 25.96
N LEU A 72 2.66 -27.24 25.62
CA LEU A 72 2.50 -26.67 24.27
C LEU A 72 3.62 -27.20 23.36
N GLU A 73 3.28 -28.12 22.43
CA GLU A 73 4.27 -28.76 21.56
C GLU A 73 4.97 -27.77 20.62
N ASN A 74 4.19 -26.91 19.96
CA ASN A 74 4.72 -25.91 19.03
C ASN A 74 5.19 -24.61 19.74
N ASN A 75 5.81 -24.76 20.91
CA ASN A 75 6.38 -23.66 21.67
C ASN A 75 7.58 -23.02 20.94
N MET A 76 7.71 -21.68 21.01
CA MET A 76 8.81 -20.93 20.39
C MET A 76 9.91 -20.52 21.36
N ASP A 77 9.63 -20.37 22.65
CA ASP A 77 10.57 -19.80 23.62
C ASP A 77 11.30 -20.87 24.46
N GLY A 78 10.93 -22.15 24.30
CA GLY A 78 11.50 -23.27 25.06
C GLY A 78 11.07 -23.31 26.52
N GLN A 79 10.10 -22.48 26.94
CA GLN A 79 9.57 -22.49 28.29
C GLN A 79 8.29 -23.33 28.32
N PHE A 80 8.41 -24.58 28.75
CA PHE A 80 7.29 -25.51 28.86
C PHE A 80 6.62 -25.47 30.21
N GLU A 81 7.21 -24.84 31.20
CA GLU A 81 6.67 -24.75 32.54
C GLU A 81 5.59 -23.66 32.65
N VAL A 82 4.60 -23.94 33.54
CA VAL A 82 3.58 -22.94 33.87
C VAL A 82 4.21 -21.79 34.69
N ALA A 83 3.69 -20.57 34.54
CA ALA A 83 4.23 -19.41 35.23
C ALA A 83 4.12 -19.51 36.76
N LEU A 84 3.06 -20.19 37.25
CA LEU A 84 2.82 -20.40 38.68
C LEU A 84 2.17 -21.74 38.92
N TYR A 85 2.79 -22.56 39.79
CA TYR A 85 2.18 -23.80 40.29
C TYR A 85 1.18 -23.48 41.41
N CYS A 86 0.00 -23.01 41.02
CA CYS A 86 -1.09 -22.75 41.96
C CYS A 86 -1.66 -24.04 42.58
N ASN A 87 -2.43 -23.90 43.65
CA ASN A 87 -3.10 -25.04 44.27
C ASN A 87 -4.15 -25.60 43.30
N ALA A 88 -4.28 -26.95 43.32
CA ALA A 88 -5.35 -27.64 42.63
C ALA A 88 -6.53 -27.83 43.61
N LEU A 89 -7.75 -27.84 43.05
CA LEU A 89 -8.98 -28.16 43.75
C LEU A 89 -9.21 -29.65 43.61
N VAL A 90 -9.37 -30.35 44.74
CA VAL A 90 -9.65 -31.79 44.76
C VAL A 90 -11.03 -32.00 45.37
N SER A 91 -11.91 -32.64 44.61
CA SER A 91 -13.27 -32.95 45.00
C SER A 91 -13.34 -34.29 45.80
N PRO A 92 -14.39 -34.52 46.59
CA PRO A 92 -14.54 -35.76 47.39
C PRO A 92 -14.43 -37.04 46.58
N ASN A 93 -14.87 -37.04 45.33
CA ASN A 93 -14.79 -38.16 44.38
C ASN A 93 -13.38 -38.42 43.82
N GLY A 94 -12.38 -37.63 44.25
CA GLY A 94 -11.01 -37.74 43.77
C GLY A 94 -10.72 -37.02 42.47
N CYS A 95 -11.67 -36.29 41.89
CA CYS A 95 -11.41 -35.49 40.70
C CYS A 95 -10.68 -34.20 41.05
N VAL A 96 -9.64 -33.91 40.30
CA VAL A 96 -8.73 -32.80 40.46
C VAL A 96 -9.03 -31.77 39.38
N TYR A 97 -9.25 -30.53 39.79
CA TYR A 97 -9.37 -29.39 38.90
C TYR A 97 -8.17 -28.43 39.12
N TRP A 98 -7.36 -28.23 38.08
CA TRP A 98 -6.18 -27.41 38.15
C TRP A 98 -6.20 -26.31 37.11
N LEU A 99 -5.97 -25.05 37.52
CA LEU A 99 -6.07 -23.86 36.71
C LEU A 99 -4.76 -23.03 36.80
N PRO A 100 -3.66 -23.52 36.21
CA PRO A 100 -2.40 -22.79 36.27
C PRO A 100 -2.41 -21.55 35.35
N PRO A 101 -2.02 -20.38 35.85
CA PRO A 101 -1.75 -19.26 34.97
C PRO A 101 -0.48 -19.54 34.14
N ALA A 102 -0.58 -19.40 32.82
CA ALA A 102 0.52 -19.63 31.91
C ALA A 102 0.50 -18.65 30.76
N ILE A 103 1.68 -18.25 30.27
CA ILE A 103 1.84 -17.46 29.06
C ILE A 103 2.38 -18.38 27.99
N TYR A 104 1.56 -18.69 27.00
CA TYR A 104 1.94 -19.56 25.90
C TYR A 104 2.40 -18.75 24.70
N ARG A 105 3.55 -19.12 24.14
CA ARG A 105 4.12 -18.54 22.92
C ARG A 105 4.25 -19.62 21.87
N SER A 106 3.27 -19.70 20.99
CA SER A 106 3.23 -20.70 19.92
C SER A 106 3.88 -20.21 18.64
N ALA A 107 4.50 -21.13 17.90
CA ALA A 107 4.93 -20.89 16.55
C ALA A 107 3.70 -20.76 15.64
N CYS A 108 3.67 -19.71 14.82
CA CYS A 108 2.65 -19.52 13.81
C CYS A 108 3.28 -19.25 12.44
N SER A 109 2.90 -20.01 11.43
CA SER A 109 3.34 -19.80 10.05
C SER A 109 2.57 -18.65 9.43
N ILE A 110 3.19 -17.48 9.33
CA ILE A 110 2.56 -16.25 8.84
C ILE A 110 2.60 -16.20 7.33
N THR A 111 1.46 -15.93 6.70
CA THR A 111 1.33 -15.67 5.26
C THR A 111 1.21 -14.16 5.01
N VAL A 112 2.23 -13.56 4.39
CA VAL A 112 2.31 -12.10 4.18
C VAL A 112 1.82 -11.62 2.81
N ASN A 113 1.31 -12.53 1.96
CA ASN A 113 0.95 -12.24 0.55
C ASN A 113 0.07 -11.01 0.37
N TYR A 114 -0.88 -10.82 1.27
CA TYR A 114 -1.90 -9.76 1.20
C TYR A 114 -1.73 -8.69 2.26
N PHE A 115 -0.58 -8.68 2.96
CA PHE A 115 -0.31 -7.65 3.96
C PHE A 115 -0.55 -6.24 3.39
N PRO A 116 -1.31 -5.33 4.07
CA PRO A 116 -1.88 -5.45 5.43
C PRO A 116 -3.33 -5.96 5.48
N PHE A 117 -3.88 -6.52 4.42
CA PHE A 117 -5.23 -7.11 4.35
C PHE A 117 -5.17 -8.63 4.53
N ASP A 118 -4.32 -9.08 5.43
CA ASP A 118 -4.05 -10.49 5.68
C ASP A 118 -4.89 -11.03 6.85
N TRP A 119 -5.13 -12.32 6.79
CA TRP A 119 -5.63 -13.11 7.90
C TRP A 119 -4.69 -14.30 8.11
N GLN A 120 -4.62 -14.79 9.34
CA GLN A 120 -3.71 -15.84 9.75
C GLN A 120 -4.47 -16.95 10.44
N ASN A 121 -4.03 -18.20 10.25
CA ASN A 121 -4.51 -19.35 10.98
C ASN A 121 -3.38 -19.87 11.88
N CYS A 122 -3.43 -19.50 13.15
CA CYS A 122 -2.46 -19.90 14.15
C CYS A 122 -3.01 -21.05 14.98
N THR A 123 -2.18 -22.04 15.24
CA THR A 123 -2.56 -23.22 16.03
C THR A 123 -1.76 -23.27 17.32
N MET A 124 -2.38 -23.79 18.36
CA MET A 124 -1.72 -24.17 19.60
C MET A 124 -2.00 -25.65 19.85
N VAL A 125 -0.93 -26.44 19.84
CA VAL A 125 -0.99 -27.90 19.95
C VAL A 125 -0.58 -28.30 21.35
N PHE A 126 -1.52 -28.88 22.09
CA PHE A 126 -1.28 -29.39 23.44
C PHE A 126 -1.25 -30.90 23.43
N ARG A 127 -0.22 -31.50 24.02
CA ARG A 127 -0.10 -32.93 24.25
C ARG A 127 0.60 -33.22 25.57
N SER A 128 0.53 -34.48 26.03
CA SER A 128 1.38 -34.94 27.13
C SER A 128 2.82 -35.11 26.65
N GLN A 129 3.80 -34.72 27.47
CA GLN A 129 5.22 -34.83 27.11
C GLN A 129 5.69 -36.29 27.07
N THR A 130 5.26 -37.12 28.04
CA THR A 130 5.79 -38.45 28.25
C THR A 130 4.79 -39.56 27.99
N TYR A 131 3.50 -39.30 28.18
CA TYR A 131 2.45 -40.33 28.13
C TYR A 131 1.86 -40.44 26.73
N SER A 132 1.75 -41.68 26.24
CA SER A 132 1.10 -42.04 24.98
C SER A 132 -0.43 -41.98 25.05
N ALA A 133 -1.11 -42.07 23.92
CA ALA A 133 -2.58 -42.12 23.82
C ALA A 133 -3.19 -43.32 24.52
N ASN A 134 -2.44 -44.40 24.70
CA ASN A 134 -2.85 -45.61 25.45
C ASN A 134 -2.78 -45.43 26.97
N GLU A 135 -2.15 -44.37 27.45
CA GLU A 135 -1.96 -44.07 28.86
C GLU A 135 -2.79 -42.87 29.30
N ILE A 136 -2.77 -41.78 28.51
CA ILE A 136 -3.53 -40.56 28.78
C ILE A 136 -4.37 -40.20 27.55
N LYS A 137 -5.65 -39.99 27.80
CA LYS A 137 -6.58 -39.46 26.80
C LYS A 137 -6.88 -38.00 27.09
N LEU A 138 -6.36 -37.10 26.22
CA LEU A 138 -6.70 -35.69 26.26
C LEU A 138 -8.02 -35.46 25.53
N VAL A 139 -9.00 -34.85 26.19
CA VAL A 139 -10.34 -34.58 25.65
C VAL A 139 -10.68 -33.12 25.87
N LEU A 140 -11.44 -32.54 24.97
CA LEU A 140 -12.06 -31.25 25.20
C LEU A 140 -13.10 -31.34 26.30
N LYS A 141 -13.11 -30.39 27.23
CA LYS A 141 -14.03 -30.39 28.37
C LYS A 141 -15.48 -30.37 27.89
N GLU A 142 -16.33 -31.15 28.57
CA GLU A 142 -17.78 -31.12 28.37
C GLU A 142 -18.43 -30.20 29.40
N GLU A 143 -19.28 -29.28 28.95
CA GLU A 143 -20.15 -28.45 29.79
C GLU A 143 -21.58 -28.57 29.25
N ASP A 144 -22.55 -28.78 30.13
CA ASP A 144 -23.98 -28.94 29.81
C ASP A 144 -24.28 -29.99 28.71
N ASN A 145 -23.62 -31.14 28.74
CA ASN A 145 -23.69 -32.23 27.77
C ASN A 145 -23.22 -31.85 26.35
N HIS A 146 -22.44 -30.78 26.22
CA HIS A 146 -21.82 -30.37 24.97
C HIS A 146 -20.31 -30.30 25.13
N THR A 147 -19.57 -30.89 24.19
CA THR A 147 -18.12 -30.72 24.11
C THR A 147 -17.77 -29.31 23.70
N LEU A 148 -16.89 -28.66 24.45
CA LEU A 148 -16.42 -27.29 24.10
C LEU A 148 -15.43 -27.37 22.96
N GLU A 149 -15.92 -27.41 21.73
CA GLU A 149 -15.09 -27.43 20.51
C GLU A 149 -14.60 -26.01 20.09
N TRP A 150 -14.38 -25.12 21.04
CA TRP A 150 -13.87 -23.75 20.80
C TRP A 150 -13.03 -23.27 21.99
N VAL A 151 -12.21 -22.24 21.71
CA VAL A 151 -11.49 -21.49 22.75
C VAL A 151 -12.48 -20.56 23.44
N ASP A 152 -12.55 -20.64 24.78
CA ASP A 152 -13.43 -19.76 25.56
C ASP A 152 -12.86 -18.33 25.67
N ILE A 153 -13.74 -17.35 25.76
CA ILE A 153 -13.39 -15.95 25.98
C ILE A 153 -14.23 -15.44 27.13
N ASP A 154 -13.56 -15.04 28.21
CA ASP A 154 -14.20 -14.35 29.31
C ASP A 154 -14.39 -12.88 28.92
N PRO A 155 -15.63 -12.41 28.71
CA PRO A 155 -15.88 -11.04 28.26
C PRO A 155 -15.45 -9.98 29.26
N GLU A 156 -15.37 -10.31 30.56
CA GLU A 156 -14.96 -9.34 31.58
C GLU A 156 -13.43 -9.16 31.65
N ALA A 157 -12.70 -10.25 31.39
CA ALA A 157 -11.23 -10.25 31.51
C ALA A 157 -10.50 -10.11 30.16
N PHE A 158 -11.19 -10.30 29.04
CA PHE A 158 -10.58 -10.23 27.72
C PHE A 158 -10.58 -8.80 27.15
N THR A 159 -9.39 -8.27 26.90
CA THR A 159 -9.23 -7.00 26.18
C THR A 159 -8.95 -7.26 24.70
N GLU A 160 -9.80 -6.73 23.83
CA GLU A 160 -9.66 -6.90 22.39
C GLU A 160 -8.35 -6.27 21.88
N ASN A 161 -7.63 -6.98 21.01
CA ASN A 161 -6.40 -6.49 20.42
C ASN A 161 -6.66 -5.38 19.41
N GLY A 162 -5.90 -4.27 19.47
CA GLY A 162 -6.03 -3.14 18.57
C GLY A 162 -5.62 -3.42 17.13
N GLU A 163 -4.77 -4.43 16.88
CA GLU A 163 -4.25 -4.77 15.56
C GLU A 163 -4.94 -5.99 14.93
N TRP A 164 -5.44 -6.92 15.76
CA TRP A 164 -6.01 -8.18 15.30
C TRP A 164 -7.43 -8.38 15.81
N ALA A 165 -8.31 -8.89 14.95
CA ALA A 165 -9.66 -9.33 15.29
C ALA A 165 -9.73 -10.86 15.16
N ILE A 166 -10.30 -11.53 16.16
CA ILE A 166 -10.53 -12.99 16.14
C ILE A 166 -11.79 -13.25 15.31
N LYS A 167 -11.67 -14.06 14.26
CA LYS A 167 -12.80 -14.43 13.40
C LYS A 167 -13.36 -15.80 13.78
N HIS A 168 -12.49 -16.78 13.96
CA HIS A 168 -12.88 -18.11 14.38
C HIS A 168 -11.88 -18.64 15.42
N ARG A 169 -12.36 -19.48 16.32
CA ARG A 169 -11.58 -20.02 17.43
C ARG A 169 -11.92 -21.48 17.74
N PRO A 170 -11.97 -22.38 16.73
CA PRO A 170 -12.35 -23.77 16.96
C PRO A 170 -11.26 -24.55 17.68
N ALA A 171 -11.68 -25.67 18.30
CA ALA A 171 -10.80 -26.65 18.90
C ALA A 171 -11.12 -28.04 18.38
N LYS A 172 -10.10 -28.87 18.21
CA LYS A 172 -10.24 -30.28 17.80
C LYS A 172 -9.27 -31.16 18.56
N THR A 173 -9.70 -32.40 18.83
CA THR A 173 -8.83 -33.47 19.31
C THR A 173 -8.33 -34.25 18.10
N LEU A 174 -7.02 -34.45 18.00
CA LEU A 174 -6.35 -35.20 16.95
C LEU A 174 -5.53 -36.34 17.57
N ILE A 175 -5.26 -37.36 16.76
CA ILE A 175 -4.31 -38.42 17.13
C ILE A 175 -3.14 -38.27 16.17
N ASP A 176 -1.96 -37.97 16.70
CA ASP A 176 -0.75 -37.91 15.91
C ASP A 176 -0.13 -39.29 15.74
N THR A 177 -0.20 -39.79 14.50
CA THR A 177 0.39 -41.06 14.08
C THR A 177 1.70 -40.85 13.31
N GLN A 178 2.08 -39.60 13.04
CA GLN A 178 3.16 -39.33 12.08
C GLN A 178 4.53 -39.07 12.67
N HIS A 179 4.64 -38.78 13.97
CA HIS A 179 5.89 -38.24 14.54
C HIS A 179 6.73 -39.24 15.36
N THR A 180 6.32 -40.48 15.51
CA THR A 180 7.05 -41.41 16.36
C THR A 180 7.67 -42.58 15.60
N LYS A 181 8.99 -42.68 15.69
CA LYS A 181 9.75 -43.85 15.20
C LYS A 181 9.42 -45.14 16.01
N ASP A 182 8.70 -44.99 17.12
CA ASP A 182 8.48 -46.04 18.10
C ASP A 182 7.04 -46.59 18.08
N GLU A 183 6.24 -46.31 17.03
CA GLU A 183 4.85 -46.80 16.89
C GLU A 183 3.90 -46.34 18.03
N LEU A 184 4.30 -45.37 18.86
CA LEU A 184 3.45 -44.83 19.93
C LEU A 184 2.63 -43.67 19.37
N GLU A 185 1.31 -43.80 19.48
CA GLU A 185 0.36 -42.75 19.16
C GLU A 185 0.30 -41.73 20.31
N TYR A 186 0.29 -40.43 20.00
CA TYR A 186 0.05 -39.37 20.98
C TYR A 186 -1.27 -38.67 20.66
N GLN A 187 -2.02 -38.39 21.71
CA GLN A 187 -3.25 -37.63 21.55
C GLN A 187 -2.98 -36.16 21.78
N GLU A 188 -3.46 -35.37 20.83
CA GLU A 188 -3.28 -33.91 20.77
C GLU A 188 -4.63 -33.21 20.86
N VAL A 189 -4.64 -32.07 21.54
CA VAL A 189 -5.73 -31.11 21.46
C VAL A 189 -5.21 -29.85 20.80
N VAL A 190 -5.80 -29.53 19.65
CA VAL A 190 -5.37 -28.39 18.83
C VAL A 190 -6.42 -27.28 18.91
N PHE A 191 -5.99 -26.12 19.38
CA PHE A 191 -6.78 -24.90 19.38
C PHE A 191 -6.37 -24.05 18.18
N PHE A 192 -7.34 -23.66 17.37
CA PHE A 192 -7.12 -22.83 16.19
C PHE A 192 -7.57 -21.40 16.47
N LEU A 193 -6.77 -20.43 16.08
CA LEU A 193 -7.12 -19.01 16.12
C LEU A 193 -7.02 -18.44 14.72
N ILE A 194 -8.17 -18.22 14.07
CA ILE A 194 -8.24 -17.54 12.80
C ILE A 194 -8.42 -16.05 13.07
N ILE A 195 -7.37 -15.30 12.84
CA ILE A 195 -7.30 -13.87 13.15
C ILE A 195 -7.14 -13.05 11.86
N GLN A 196 -7.82 -11.92 11.81
CA GLN A 196 -7.75 -10.96 10.71
C GLN A 196 -7.14 -9.66 11.19
N ARG A 197 -6.21 -9.11 10.40
CA ARG A 197 -5.58 -7.82 10.71
C ARG A 197 -6.56 -6.67 10.50
N LYS A 198 -6.55 -5.70 11.43
CA LYS A 198 -7.23 -4.40 11.29
C LYS A 198 -6.33 -3.46 10.47
N PRO A 199 -6.61 -3.19 9.18
CA PRO A 199 -5.64 -2.54 8.28
C PRO A 199 -5.60 -1.01 8.44
N LEU A 200 -6.49 -0.40 9.23
CA LEU A 200 -6.70 1.05 9.29
C LEU A 200 -5.41 1.85 9.51
N PHE A 201 -4.57 1.39 10.44
CA PHE A 201 -3.28 2.04 10.73
C PHE A 201 -2.38 2.11 9.49
N TYR A 202 -2.27 1.01 8.76
CA TYR A 202 -1.44 0.92 7.56
C TYR A 202 -2.03 1.70 6.39
N VAL A 203 -3.36 1.73 6.28
CA VAL A 203 -4.06 2.50 5.24
C VAL A 203 -3.80 4.00 5.43
N ILE A 204 -3.97 4.52 6.63
CA ILE A 204 -3.84 5.97 6.88
C ILE A 204 -2.37 6.41 6.89
N ASN A 205 -1.48 5.67 7.53
CA ASN A 205 -0.12 6.15 7.75
C ASN A 205 0.87 5.78 6.64
N ILE A 206 0.56 4.79 5.80
CA ILE A 206 1.49 4.30 4.78
C ILE A 206 0.87 4.37 3.39
N ILE A 207 -0.31 3.75 3.18
CA ILE A 207 -0.89 3.64 1.84
C ILE A 207 -1.32 5.02 1.31
N ALA A 208 -2.09 5.76 2.08
CA ALA A 208 -2.59 7.07 1.67
C ALA A 208 -1.46 8.06 1.33
N PRO A 209 -0.42 8.28 2.19
CA PRO A 209 0.70 9.14 1.84
C PRO A 209 1.46 8.64 0.60
N CYS A 210 1.64 7.33 0.43
CA CYS A 210 2.33 6.77 -0.72
C CYS A 210 1.57 7.02 -2.03
N VAL A 211 0.24 6.88 -2.03
CA VAL A 211 -0.61 7.20 -3.19
C VAL A 211 -0.53 8.69 -3.51
N LEU A 212 -0.56 9.57 -2.49
CA LEU A 212 -0.41 11.02 -2.68
C LEU A 212 0.95 11.38 -3.28
N PHE A 213 2.05 10.80 -2.77
CA PHE A 213 3.39 11.02 -3.33
C PHE A 213 3.48 10.56 -4.79
N SER A 214 2.89 9.42 -5.12
CA SER A 214 2.86 8.92 -6.49
C SER A 214 2.02 9.81 -7.41
N SER A 215 0.92 10.39 -6.91
CA SER A 215 0.10 11.35 -7.65
C SER A 215 0.84 12.67 -7.92
N LEU A 216 1.66 13.14 -6.97
CA LEU A 216 2.53 14.32 -7.18
C LEU A 216 3.49 14.11 -8.35
N CYS A 217 4.01 12.90 -8.55
CA CYS A 217 4.85 12.57 -9.69
C CYS A 217 4.13 12.80 -11.03
N LEU A 218 2.82 12.50 -11.10
CA LEU A 218 2.02 12.74 -12.31
C LEU A 218 1.81 14.23 -12.59
N LEU A 219 1.82 15.09 -11.56
CA LEU A 219 1.71 16.54 -11.75
C LEU A 219 2.91 17.15 -12.47
N VAL A 220 4.04 16.46 -12.53
CA VAL A 220 5.22 16.88 -13.28
C VAL A 220 4.91 17.12 -14.77
N TYR A 221 3.96 16.39 -15.35
CA TYR A 221 3.53 16.56 -16.73
C TYR A 221 2.81 17.90 -17.02
N PHE A 222 2.31 18.58 -15.98
CA PHE A 222 1.71 19.92 -16.13
C PHE A 222 2.75 21.03 -16.22
N LEU A 223 4.01 20.78 -15.83
CA LEU A 223 5.08 21.74 -15.99
C LEU A 223 5.40 21.93 -17.49
N PRO A 224 5.73 23.16 -17.92
CA PRO A 224 6.08 23.42 -19.32
C PRO A 224 7.36 22.69 -19.74
N ALA A 225 7.42 22.26 -20.99
CA ALA A 225 8.59 21.53 -21.54
C ALA A 225 9.90 22.31 -21.43
N LYS A 226 9.85 23.66 -21.42
CA LYS A 226 11.02 24.55 -21.21
C LYS A 226 11.65 24.40 -19.82
N ALA A 227 10.87 23.95 -18.82
CA ALA A 227 11.33 23.73 -17.45
C ALA A 227 11.85 22.28 -17.23
N GLY A 228 12.48 21.67 -18.24
CA GLY A 228 12.89 20.27 -18.20
C GLY A 228 13.78 19.89 -17.02
N GLY A 229 14.69 20.77 -16.60
CA GLY A 229 15.52 20.56 -15.41
C GLY A 229 14.69 20.45 -14.12
N GLN A 230 13.69 21.32 -13.95
CA GLN A 230 12.79 21.28 -12.80
C GLN A 230 11.90 20.04 -12.80
N LYS A 231 11.45 19.59 -13.99
CA LYS A 231 10.71 18.32 -14.12
C LYS A 231 11.52 17.13 -13.62
N CYS A 232 12.77 17.01 -14.06
CA CYS A 232 13.66 15.93 -13.62
C CYS A 232 13.92 15.98 -12.11
N THR A 233 14.19 17.16 -11.56
CA THR A 233 14.45 17.33 -10.11
C THR A 233 13.23 16.91 -9.28
N MET A 234 12.03 17.33 -9.67
CA MET A 234 10.80 16.98 -8.98
C MET A 234 10.52 15.46 -9.06
N SER A 235 10.73 14.85 -10.21
CA SER A 235 10.54 13.40 -10.40
C SER A 235 11.55 12.58 -9.58
N ILE A 236 12.80 13.01 -9.51
CA ILE A 236 13.83 12.34 -8.69
C ILE A 236 13.52 12.50 -7.19
N ALA A 237 13.07 13.68 -6.76
CA ALA A 237 12.67 13.90 -5.37
C ALA A 237 11.51 13.00 -4.96
N THR A 238 10.51 12.79 -5.83
CA THR A 238 9.41 11.85 -5.56
C THR A 238 9.89 10.41 -5.54
N LEU A 239 10.83 10.01 -6.39
CA LEU A 239 11.43 8.67 -6.37
C LEU A 239 12.16 8.42 -5.04
N LEU A 240 12.95 9.39 -4.56
CA LEU A 240 13.62 9.30 -3.25
C LEU A 240 12.61 9.19 -2.10
N GLY A 241 11.52 9.96 -2.14
CA GLY A 241 10.43 9.84 -1.15
C GLY A 241 9.83 8.44 -1.12
N GLN A 242 9.60 7.81 -2.28
CA GLN A 242 9.07 6.44 -2.36
C GLN A 242 10.04 5.39 -1.80
N THR A 243 11.36 5.56 -1.98
CA THR A 243 12.35 4.65 -1.39
C THR A 243 12.32 4.69 0.13
N VAL A 244 12.07 5.85 0.74
CA VAL A 244 11.91 5.97 2.20
C VAL A 244 10.70 5.16 2.69
N PHE A 245 9.56 5.22 1.99
CA PHE A 245 8.40 4.38 2.32
C PHE A 245 8.71 2.88 2.20
N LEU A 246 9.49 2.47 1.20
CA LEU A 246 9.90 1.08 1.05
C LEU A 246 10.71 0.62 2.28
N PHE A 247 11.66 1.42 2.76
CA PHE A 247 12.43 1.10 3.96
C PHE A 247 11.58 1.05 5.24
N LEU A 248 10.62 1.96 5.37
CA LEU A 248 9.69 1.97 6.51
C LEU A 248 8.87 0.67 6.55
N ILE A 249 8.40 0.19 5.40
CA ILE A 249 7.63 -1.05 5.30
C ILE A 249 8.51 -2.27 5.54
N ALA A 250 9.73 -2.28 5.01
CA ALA A 250 10.67 -3.38 5.24
C ALA A 250 10.91 -3.65 6.72
N LYS A 251 10.88 -2.61 7.58
CA LYS A 251 10.99 -2.76 9.04
C LYS A 251 9.72 -3.30 9.72
N LYS A 252 8.56 -3.22 9.09
CA LYS A 252 7.27 -3.63 9.67
C LYS A 252 6.80 -5.01 9.23
N VAL A 253 7.35 -5.52 8.16
CA VAL A 253 7.02 -6.86 7.62
C VAL A 253 8.09 -7.85 8.06
N PRO A 254 7.71 -9.06 8.49
CA PRO A 254 8.68 -10.12 8.78
C PRO A 254 9.55 -10.42 7.55
N GLU A 255 10.86 -10.57 7.77
CA GLU A 255 11.81 -10.94 6.73
C GLU A 255 11.55 -12.38 6.27
N THR A 256 10.81 -12.55 5.18
CA THR A 256 10.52 -13.85 4.60
C THR A 256 10.71 -13.82 3.09
N SER A 257 11.38 -14.84 2.56
CA SER A 257 11.57 -15.02 1.12
C SER A 257 10.45 -15.83 0.46
N ARG A 258 9.46 -16.30 1.24
CA ARG A 258 8.36 -17.13 0.71
C ARG A 258 7.36 -16.36 -0.13
N ALA A 259 7.17 -15.07 0.19
CA ALA A 259 6.19 -14.25 -0.52
C ALA A 259 6.51 -12.75 -0.39
N VAL A 260 6.10 -11.98 -1.42
CA VAL A 260 6.21 -10.53 -1.41
C VAL A 260 4.88 -9.95 -0.92
N PRO A 261 4.89 -9.09 0.13
CA PRO A 261 3.69 -8.43 0.63
C PRO A 261 2.98 -7.59 -0.43
N LEU A 262 1.65 -7.49 -0.37
CA LEU A 262 0.87 -6.70 -1.33
C LEU A 262 1.33 -5.23 -1.38
N ILE A 263 1.57 -4.64 -0.21
CA ILE A 263 2.07 -3.26 -0.12
C ILE A 263 3.47 -3.11 -0.73
N GLY A 264 4.33 -4.14 -0.61
CA GLY A 264 5.63 -4.17 -1.28
C GLY A 264 5.49 -4.22 -2.80
N LYS A 265 4.56 -5.02 -3.33
CA LYS A 265 4.22 -5.05 -4.76
C LYS A 265 3.75 -3.68 -5.25
N TYR A 266 2.88 -3.01 -4.47
CA TYR A 266 2.41 -1.67 -4.79
C TYR A 266 3.56 -0.65 -4.84
N LEU A 267 4.47 -0.66 -3.87
CA LEU A 267 5.60 0.26 -3.86
C LEU A 267 6.56 0.03 -5.02
N MET A 268 6.86 -1.23 -5.35
CA MET A 268 7.68 -1.58 -6.50
C MET A 268 7.02 -1.11 -7.81
N PHE A 269 5.70 -1.28 -7.94
CA PHE A 269 4.93 -0.76 -9.05
C PHE A 269 5.01 0.79 -9.12
N ALA A 270 4.78 1.50 -8.00
CA ALA A 270 4.86 2.95 -7.93
C ALA A 270 6.25 3.47 -8.30
N MET A 271 7.31 2.81 -7.83
CA MET A 271 8.70 3.13 -8.20
C MET A 271 8.96 2.92 -9.69
N SER A 272 8.45 1.84 -10.28
CA SER A 272 8.58 1.58 -11.73
C SER A 272 7.90 2.67 -12.56
N VAL A 273 6.68 3.07 -12.16
CA VAL A 273 5.95 4.18 -12.79
C VAL A 273 6.75 5.48 -12.68
N THR A 274 7.24 5.82 -11.50
CA THR A 274 8.04 7.04 -11.27
C THR A 274 9.33 7.03 -12.08
N THR A 275 10.04 5.90 -12.15
CA THR A 275 11.24 5.74 -12.97
C THR A 275 10.92 5.98 -14.45
N THR A 276 9.81 5.46 -14.95
CA THR A 276 9.35 5.69 -16.33
C THR A 276 9.04 7.17 -16.56
N VAL A 277 8.45 7.87 -15.57
CA VAL A 277 8.23 9.33 -15.65
C VAL A 277 9.55 10.07 -15.75
N VAL A 278 10.57 9.71 -14.96
CA VAL A 278 11.92 10.32 -15.05
C VAL A 278 12.50 10.12 -16.44
N MET A 279 12.44 8.90 -16.98
CA MET A 279 12.92 8.61 -18.35
C MET A 279 12.19 9.44 -19.40
N ASN A 280 10.87 9.57 -19.30
CA ASN A 280 10.08 10.41 -20.18
C ASN A 280 10.48 11.89 -20.08
N CYS A 281 10.74 12.40 -18.87
CA CYS A 281 11.20 13.78 -18.68
C CYS A 281 12.54 14.04 -19.38
N VAL A 282 13.47 13.09 -19.32
CA VAL A 282 14.76 13.18 -20.01
C VAL A 282 14.58 13.16 -21.53
N VAL A 283 13.70 12.28 -22.05
CA VAL A 283 13.39 12.23 -23.49
C VAL A 283 12.78 13.54 -23.97
N VAL A 284 11.77 14.06 -23.25
CA VAL A 284 11.10 15.33 -23.57
C VAL A 284 12.10 16.49 -23.54
N LEU A 285 12.99 16.52 -22.54
CA LEU A 285 14.06 17.52 -22.45
C LEU A 285 15.00 17.43 -23.65
N ASN A 286 15.48 16.25 -24.01
CA ASN A 286 16.34 16.04 -25.18
C ASN A 286 15.67 16.49 -26.47
N VAL A 287 14.39 16.15 -26.67
CA VAL A 287 13.62 16.56 -27.85
C VAL A 287 13.39 18.08 -27.89
N SER A 288 13.10 18.70 -26.75
CA SER A 288 12.85 20.15 -26.66
C SER A 288 14.09 21.01 -26.91
N LEU A 289 15.28 20.46 -26.69
CA LEU A 289 16.57 21.12 -26.91
C LEU A 289 17.14 20.89 -28.32
N ARG A 290 16.48 20.10 -29.17
CA ARG A 290 16.92 19.89 -30.55
C ARG A 290 16.76 21.17 -31.35
N THR A 291 17.79 21.46 -32.14
CA THR A 291 17.82 22.61 -33.07
C THR A 291 17.88 22.10 -34.51
N PRO A 292 17.42 22.87 -35.49
CA PRO A 292 17.47 22.51 -36.90
C PRO A 292 18.89 22.21 -37.41
N ASN A 293 19.90 22.85 -36.79
CA ASN A 293 21.31 22.62 -37.14
C ASN A 293 21.84 21.26 -36.68
N THR A 294 21.26 20.68 -35.59
CA THR A 294 21.71 19.43 -35.06
C THR A 294 20.90 18.23 -35.59
N HIS A 295 19.60 18.43 -35.81
CA HIS A 295 18.69 17.35 -36.24
C HIS A 295 17.65 17.87 -37.20
N LYS A 296 17.69 17.39 -38.45
CA LYS A 296 16.69 17.69 -39.47
C LYS A 296 15.39 16.91 -39.15
N MET A 297 14.25 17.59 -39.17
CA MET A 297 12.97 16.94 -38.92
C MET A 297 12.55 16.08 -40.12
N THR A 298 12.27 14.79 -39.91
CA THR A 298 11.81 13.89 -40.95
C THR A 298 10.31 14.11 -41.20
N ASP A 299 9.86 14.01 -42.45
CA ASP A 299 8.45 14.19 -42.84
C ASP A 299 7.48 13.26 -42.10
N ASN A 300 7.93 12.05 -41.77
CA ASN A 300 7.13 11.10 -40.99
C ASN A 300 6.88 11.60 -39.56
N VAL A 301 7.90 12.14 -38.88
CA VAL A 301 7.78 12.72 -37.55
C VAL A 301 6.83 13.92 -37.61
N ARG A 302 6.94 14.77 -38.62
CA ARG A 302 6.05 15.91 -38.84
C ARG A 302 4.59 15.47 -39.01
N LYS A 303 4.32 14.46 -39.83
CA LYS A 303 2.96 13.94 -40.04
C LYS A 303 2.36 13.34 -38.77
N ILE A 304 3.13 12.57 -38.02
CA ILE A 304 2.62 11.88 -36.81
C ILE A 304 2.41 12.87 -35.67
N PHE A 305 3.46 13.63 -35.30
CA PHE A 305 3.46 14.48 -34.09
C PHE A 305 2.83 15.86 -34.29
N LEU A 306 2.77 16.40 -35.50
CA LEU A 306 2.16 17.70 -35.76
C LEU A 306 0.75 17.63 -36.38
N ASN A 307 0.38 16.50 -37.04
CA ASN A 307 -0.92 16.42 -37.69
C ASN A 307 -1.85 15.41 -37.01
N ILE A 308 -1.41 14.14 -36.76
CA ILE A 308 -2.27 13.06 -36.28
C ILE A 308 -2.50 13.18 -34.79
N LEU A 309 -1.45 13.15 -33.98
CA LEU A 309 -1.53 13.15 -32.52
C LEU A 309 -2.23 14.40 -31.95
N PRO A 310 -1.96 15.63 -32.40
CA PRO A 310 -2.63 16.80 -31.84
C PRO A 310 -4.14 16.79 -32.10
N ARG A 311 -4.60 16.26 -33.24
CA ARG A 311 -6.03 16.10 -33.53
C ARG A 311 -6.68 15.07 -32.58
N LEU A 312 -5.99 13.95 -32.34
CA LEU A 312 -6.44 12.92 -31.38
C LEU A 312 -6.52 13.46 -29.95
N LEU A 313 -5.55 14.29 -29.54
CA LEU A 313 -5.45 14.89 -28.21
C LEU A 313 -6.29 16.16 -28.05
N LYS A 314 -7.07 16.58 -29.08
CA LYS A 314 -7.83 17.84 -29.12
C LYS A 314 -7.00 19.06 -28.74
N MET A 315 -5.71 19.06 -29.08
CA MET A 315 -4.83 20.20 -28.85
C MET A 315 -5.07 21.24 -29.94
N GLN A 316 -5.46 22.48 -29.57
CA GLN A 316 -5.54 23.58 -30.49
C GLN A 316 -4.12 24.02 -30.83
N MET A 317 -3.61 23.58 -31.96
CA MET A 317 -2.38 24.10 -32.55
C MET A 317 -2.78 25.30 -33.42
N GLN A 318 -2.42 26.48 -32.97
CA GLN A 318 -2.39 27.62 -33.91
C GLN A 318 -1.14 27.44 -34.78
N PRO A 319 -1.30 27.16 -36.10
CA PRO A 319 -0.16 27.23 -36.97
C PRO A 319 0.35 28.68 -36.92
N TRP A 320 1.65 28.81 -36.69
CA TRP A 320 2.29 30.10 -36.82
C TRP A 320 2.02 30.61 -38.23
N LYS A 321 1.05 31.53 -38.36
CA LYS A 321 0.85 32.29 -39.59
C LYS A 321 1.86 33.43 -39.56
N PRO A 322 2.82 33.52 -40.51
CA PRO A 322 3.49 34.78 -40.77
C PRO A 322 2.37 35.77 -41.10
N ASN A 323 2.30 36.88 -40.38
CA ASN A 323 1.35 37.93 -40.64
C ASN A 323 1.54 38.44 -42.09
N SER A 324 0.85 37.82 -43.02
CA SER A 324 0.53 38.36 -44.32
C SER A 324 -0.97 38.30 -44.39
N ASP A 325 -1.60 39.39 -44.11
CA ASP A 325 -2.89 39.80 -44.65
C ASP A 325 -3.60 40.73 -43.66
N ASN A 326 -3.16 41.99 -43.61
CA ASN A 326 -4.06 43.09 -43.45
C ASN A 326 -4.02 43.84 -44.77
N ALA A 327 -4.62 43.24 -45.79
CA ALA A 327 -5.12 43.97 -46.92
C ALA A 327 -6.53 44.42 -46.56
N SER A 328 -6.64 45.69 -46.30
CA SER A 328 -7.81 46.52 -46.22
C SER A 328 -8.97 46.10 -47.12
N GLU A 329 -10.11 45.81 -46.54
CA GLU A 329 -11.38 46.18 -47.18
C GLU A 329 -11.85 47.51 -46.60
N PRO A 330 -12.29 48.44 -47.46
CA PRO A 330 -12.91 49.70 -47.00
C PRO A 330 -14.42 49.54 -46.95
N GLY A 331 -15.02 49.87 -45.85
CA GLY A 331 -16.46 49.97 -45.91
C GLY A 331 -17.17 50.19 -44.59
N ASN A 332 -17.52 51.36 -44.36
CA ASN A 332 -18.66 51.95 -43.67
C ASN A 332 -18.67 51.96 -42.13
N GLY A 333 -18.76 53.21 -41.74
CA GLY A 333 -18.91 53.68 -40.39
C GLY A 333 -20.26 53.32 -39.74
N GLU A 334 -20.17 53.30 -38.47
CA GLU A 334 -21.19 53.95 -37.62
C GLU A 334 -20.66 54.05 -36.19
N ASN A 335 -20.91 55.19 -35.63
CA ASN A 335 -20.58 55.67 -34.29
C ASN A 335 -21.26 54.82 -33.21
N HIS A 336 -20.53 54.46 -32.17
CA HIS A 336 -21.11 54.59 -30.82
C HIS A 336 -20.03 54.90 -29.79
N VAL A 337 -20.34 55.93 -29.04
CA VAL A 337 -19.61 56.59 -27.95
C VAL A 337 -19.89 55.85 -26.63
N THR A 338 -18.95 56.02 -25.68
CA THR A 338 -19.00 55.74 -24.23
C THR A 338 -18.86 54.26 -23.82
N ASP A 339 -18.05 53.91 -22.88
CA ASP A 339 -17.89 54.41 -21.53
C ASP A 339 -16.58 53.99 -20.84
N ARG A 340 -16.26 54.78 -19.86
CA ARG A 340 -15.05 54.73 -19.00
C ARG A 340 -15.14 53.63 -17.94
N ASN A 341 -13.94 53.26 -17.45
CA ASN A 341 -13.60 52.81 -16.08
C ASN A 341 -13.83 51.34 -15.75
N ASN A 342 -12.68 50.62 -15.59
CA ASN A 342 -12.34 50.13 -14.24
C ASN A 342 -10.97 49.49 -14.25
N VAL A 343 -10.04 50.24 -13.68
CA VAL A 343 -8.74 49.75 -13.21
C VAL A 343 -8.96 49.06 -11.90
N PHE A 344 -8.70 47.77 -11.82
CA PHE A 344 -8.58 47.08 -10.54
C PHE A 344 -7.09 46.81 -10.27
N LEU A 345 -6.50 47.70 -9.48
CA LEU A 345 -5.21 47.53 -8.80
C LEU A 345 -5.41 46.64 -7.59
N VAL A 346 -4.78 45.47 -7.53
CA VAL A 346 -4.59 44.72 -6.30
C VAL A 346 -3.13 44.80 -5.90
N PRO A 347 -2.81 45.37 -4.72
CA PRO A 347 -1.45 45.43 -4.24
C PRO A 347 -1.08 44.14 -3.52
N CYS A 348 -0.11 43.36 -4.01
CA CYS A 348 0.52 42.30 -3.27
C CYS A 348 1.89 42.71 -2.80
N ARG A 349 1.95 43.10 -1.52
CA ARG A 349 3.15 43.46 -0.76
C ARG A 349 3.76 42.20 -0.15
N ARG A 350 4.92 41.73 -0.63
CA ARG A 350 5.88 40.99 0.22
C ARG A 350 7.31 41.24 -0.27
N ARG A 351 8.07 41.87 0.61
CA ARG A 351 9.54 42.05 0.48
C ARG A 351 10.21 40.70 0.80
N SER A 352 11.07 40.27 -0.06
CA SER A 352 12.32 39.53 0.17
C SER A 352 12.63 38.59 -1.00
N SER A 353 13.13 39.18 -2.07
CA SER A 353 13.98 38.57 -3.11
C SER A 353 14.25 39.58 -4.24
N MET A 354 14.52 40.82 -3.89
CA MET A 354 14.71 41.91 -4.84
C MET A 354 15.85 41.68 -5.83
N SER A 355 16.85 40.84 -5.53
CA SER A 355 17.97 40.62 -6.47
C SER A 355 17.67 39.58 -7.56
N LEU A 356 16.76 38.65 -7.32
CA LEU A 356 16.33 37.65 -8.31
C LEU A 356 15.24 38.23 -9.23
N ILE A 357 14.35 39.07 -8.66
CA ILE A 357 13.30 39.75 -9.42
C ILE A 357 13.90 40.80 -10.38
N SER A 358 14.90 41.58 -9.95
CA SER A 358 15.55 42.55 -10.82
C SER A 358 16.30 41.89 -11.99
N LYS A 359 16.94 40.72 -11.77
CA LYS A 359 17.55 39.97 -12.88
C LYS A 359 16.50 39.31 -13.79
N ALA A 360 15.38 38.86 -13.26
CA ALA A 360 14.28 38.36 -14.07
C ALA A 360 13.58 39.45 -14.86
N GLU A 361 13.39 40.67 -14.29
CA GLU A 361 12.86 41.83 -14.99
C GLU A 361 13.81 42.32 -16.06
N GLU A 362 15.13 42.33 -15.83
CA GLU A 362 16.13 42.69 -16.84
C GLU A 362 16.15 41.68 -17.99
N TYR A 363 15.96 40.37 -17.69
CA TYR A 363 15.86 39.34 -18.72
C TYR A 363 14.55 39.44 -19.51
N VAL A 364 13.42 39.74 -18.86
CA VAL A 364 12.13 39.96 -19.52
C VAL A 364 12.14 41.24 -20.34
N LEU A 365 12.74 42.32 -19.84
CA LEU A 365 12.91 43.58 -20.59
C LEU A 365 13.84 43.41 -21.78
N LYS A 366 14.93 42.64 -21.67
CA LYS A 366 15.81 42.31 -22.81
C LYS A 366 15.07 41.46 -23.84
N THR A 367 14.28 40.47 -23.39
CA THR A 367 13.48 39.59 -24.27
C THR A 367 12.36 40.40 -24.95
N ALA A 368 11.61 41.22 -24.21
CA ALA A 368 10.56 42.08 -24.75
C ALA A 368 11.10 43.15 -25.71
N ARG A 369 12.28 43.68 -25.41
CA ARG A 369 12.94 44.67 -26.30
C ARG A 369 13.47 44.01 -27.60
N SER A 370 13.94 42.76 -27.51
CA SER A 370 14.30 41.97 -28.68
C SER A 370 13.05 41.58 -29.48
N GLU A 371 11.96 41.18 -28.86
CA GLU A 371 10.71 40.89 -29.58
C GLU A 371 10.11 42.11 -30.26
N LEU A 372 10.10 43.27 -29.60
CA LEU A 372 9.66 44.55 -30.23
C LEU A 372 10.56 44.98 -31.40
N MET A 373 11.87 44.79 -31.28
CA MET A 373 12.79 45.00 -32.40
C MET A 373 12.55 43.99 -33.52
N PHE A 374 12.35 42.71 -33.19
CA PHE A 374 12.05 41.67 -34.18
C PHE A 374 10.69 41.89 -34.85
N THR A 375 9.65 42.33 -34.11
CA THR A 375 8.34 42.64 -34.67
C THR A 375 8.43 43.81 -35.64
N ARG A 376 9.16 44.90 -35.29
CA ARG A 376 9.41 46.06 -36.19
C ARG A 376 10.25 45.69 -37.41
N LEU A 377 11.25 44.81 -37.28
CA LEU A 377 12.05 44.29 -38.40
C LEU A 377 11.22 43.34 -39.27
N LYS A 378 10.31 42.52 -38.67
CA LYS A 378 9.40 41.64 -39.40
C LYS A 378 8.39 42.40 -40.24
N ASP A 379 7.81 43.49 -39.70
CA ASP A 379 6.89 44.35 -40.43
C ASP A 379 7.61 45.07 -41.60
N ARG A 380 8.84 45.52 -41.37
CA ARG A 380 9.68 46.10 -42.43
C ARG A 380 10.12 45.08 -43.48
N ASN A 381 10.39 43.82 -43.09
CA ASN A 381 10.76 42.75 -44.02
C ASN A 381 9.57 42.29 -44.89
N GLY A 382 8.34 42.27 -44.33
CA GLY A 382 7.11 42.03 -45.09
C GLY A 382 6.89 43.06 -46.17
N LEU A 383 7.06 44.37 -45.84
CA LEU A 383 6.98 45.46 -46.78
C LEU A 383 8.11 45.42 -47.85
N MET A 384 9.30 45.03 -47.40
CA MET A 384 10.48 44.97 -48.27
C MET A 384 10.41 43.81 -49.28
N LYS A 385 9.85 42.64 -48.84
CA LYS A 385 9.64 41.53 -49.76
C LYS A 385 8.58 41.83 -50.81
N SER A 386 7.47 42.48 -50.43
CA SER A 386 6.45 42.92 -51.39
C SER A 386 6.91 43.99 -52.33
N VAL A 387 7.85 44.84 -51.90
CA VAL A 387 8.49 45.88 -52.79
C VAL A 387 9.53 45.25 -53.72
N LEU A 388 10.30 44.23 -53.23
CA LEU A 388 11.30 43.54 -54.05
C LEU A 388 10.67 42.69 -55.17
N GLU A 389 9.53 42.05 -54.89
CA GLU A 389 8.78 41.20 -55.86
C GLU A 389 8.07 42.07 -56.95
N ARG A 390 7.84 43.35 -56.68
CA ARG A 390 7.20 44.29 -57.63
C ARG A 390 8.17 45.22 -58.39
N ILE A 391 9.48 44.99 -58.20
CA ILE A 391 10.46 45.81 -59.00
C ILE A 391 10.55 45.19 -60.40
N PRO A 392 10.07 45.91 -61.44
CA PRO A 392 10.25 45.46 -62.81
C PRO A 392 11.73 45.34 -63.14
N GLU A 393 12.06 44.42 -64.07
CA GLU A 393 13.44 44.23 -64.55
C GLU A 393 14.13 45.53 -64.97
N GLN A 394 13.34 46.56 -65.34
CA GLN A 394 13.85 47.92 -65.67
C GLN A 394 14.54 48.63 -64.48
N LEU A 395 14.18 48.32 -63.24
CA LEU A 395 14.83 48.94 -62.09
C LEU A 395 16.18 48.27 -61.80
N SER A 396 16.33 46.98 -62.12
CA SER A 396 17.62 46.28 -62.01
C SER A 396 18.65 46.79 -62.96
N ALA A 397 18.22 47.20 -64.16
CA ALA A 397 19.07 47.88 -65.20
C ALA A 397 19.45 49.29 -64.78
N SER A 398 18.59 50.07 -64.12
CA SER A 398 18.89 51.41 -63.60
C SER A 398 19.80 51.34 -62.34
N LEU A 399 19.67 50.31 -61.50
CA LEU A 399 20.58 50.04 -60.36
C LEU A 399 22.00 49.67 -60.86
N ALA A 400 22.14 49.05 -62.02
CA ALA A 400 23.43 48.74 -62.61
C ALA A 400 24.24 50.02 -62.99
N LYS A 401 23.56 51.16 -63.27
CA LYS A 401 24.16 52.50 -63.56
C LYS A 401 24.30 53.40 -62.31
N ALA A 402 23.84 52.93 -61.13
CA ALA A 402 23.86 53.70 -59.88
C ALA A 402 25.28 53.83 -59.28
N SER A 403 25.48 54.81 -58.42
CA SER A 403 26.76 55.05 -57.75
C SER A 403 27.19 53.86 -56.91
N PRO A 404 28.49 53.57 -56.70
CA PRO A 404 29.00 52.44 -55.96
C PRO A 404 28.46 52.36 -54.50
N GLN A 405 28.19 53.51 -53.91
CA GLN A 405 27.61 53.62 -52.56
C GLN A 405 26.18 53.10 -52.49
N LEU A 406 25.36 53.30 -53.52
CA LEU A 406 23.99 52.82 -53.58
C LEU A 406 23.95 51.29 -53.79
N LYS A 407 24.89 50.77 -54.62
CA LYS A 407 25.03 49.28 -54.77
C LYS A 407 25.43 48.59 -53.49
N GLN A 408 26.31 49.18 -52.69
CA GLN A 408 26.74 48.65 -51.41
C GLN A 408 25.60 48.72 -50.40
N CYS A 409 24.81 49.79 -50.41
CA CYS A 409 23.62 49.87 -49.53
C CYS A 409 22.56 48.81 -49.86
N VAL A 410 22.25 48.56 -51.13
CA VAL A 410 21.31 47.52 -51.58
C VAL A 410 21.83 46.14 -51.27
N ALA A 411 23.15 45.87 -51.45
CA ALA A 411 23.76 44.60 -51.06
C ALA A 411 23.67 44.32 -49.53
N SER A 412 23.91 45.34 -48.70
CA SER A 412 23.76 45.26 -47.26
C SER A 412 22.31 45.02 -46.84
N CYS A 413 21.36 45.75 -47.49
CA CYS A 413 19.94 45.51 -47.25
C CYS A 413 19.49 44.08 -47.62
N LYS A 414 19.97 43.54 -48.74
CA LYS A 414 19.70 42.15 -49.17
C LYS A 414 20.29 41.17 -48.21
N HIS A 415 21.51 41.35 -47.74
CA HIS A 415 22.16 40.51 -46.76
C HIS A 415 21.40 40.51 -45.43
N ILE A 416 20.93 41.66 -44.95
CA ILE A 416 20.10 41.76 -43.73
C ILE A 416 18.77 41.04 -43.93
N ALA A 417 18.09 41.17 -45.05
CA ALA A 417 16.84 40.52 -45.37
C ALA A 417 17.02 38.99 -45.45
N GLU A 418 18.07 38.49 -46.08
CA GLU A 418 18.40 37.06 -46.14
C GLU A 418 18.73 36.50 -44.76
N THR A 419 19.50 37.22 -43.95
CA THR A 419 19.85 36.82 -42.59
C THR A 419 18.61 36.78 -41.70
N ALA A 420 17.73 37.78 -41.77
CA ALA A 420 16.47 37.82 -41.05
C ALA A 420 15.51 36.68 -41.48
N SER A 421 15.46 36.37 -42.78
CA SER A 421 14.68 35.23 -43.29
C SER A 421 15.21 33.90 -42.79
N LYS A 422 16.54 33.68 -42.80
CA LYS A 422 17.17 32.47 -42.26
C LYS A 422 16.91 32.34 -40.78
N GLN A 423 17.00 33.43 -40.02
CA GLN A 423 16.75 33.42 -38.58
C GLN A 423 15.27 33.12 -38.25
N ASN A 424 14.35 33.65 -39.03
CA ASN A 424 12.92 33.39 -38.89
C ASN A 424 12.57 31.92 -39.17
N ASN A 425 13.15 31.33 -40.22
CA ASN A 425 12.98 29.91 -40.54
C ASN A 425 13.57 29.03 -39.44
N PHE A 426 14.75 29.36 -38.91
CA PHE A 426 15.39 28.66 -37.80
C PHE A 426 14.53 28.70 -36.54
N GLN A 427 13.94 29.84 -36.22
CA GLN A 427 13.05 29.97 -35.07
C GLN A 427 11.75 29.16 -35.25
N SER A 428 11.17 29.14 -36.45
CA SER A 428 9.99 28.34 -36.78
C SER A 428 10.25 26.85 -36.61
N GLU A 429 11.38 26.33 -37.09
CA GLU A 429 11.74 24.91 -36.93
C GLU A 429 12.06 24.54 -35.46
N ASN A 430 12.63 25.48 -34.68
CA ASN A 430 12.79 25.28 -33.23
C ASN A 430 11.45 25.17 -32.51
N GLU A 431 10.48 25.99 -32.89
CA GLU A 431 9.13 25.90 -32.32
C GLU A 431 8.43 24.58 -32.68
N GLU A 432 8.68 24.03 -33.88
CA GLU A 432 8.18 22.71 -34.26
C GLU A 432 8.71 21.60 -33.36
N TRP A 433 10.01 21.56 -33.04
CA TRP A 433 10.59 20.59 -32.11
C TRP A 433 10.02 20.74 -30.70
N PHE A 434 9.79 21.99 -30.28
CA PHE A 434 9.14 22.24 -28.99
C PHE A 434 7.67 21.76 -28.94
N LEU A 435 6.94 21.90 -30.06
CA LEU A 435 5.58 21.34 -30.18
C LEU A 435 5.58 19.81 -30.13
N VAL A 436 6.54 19.18 -30.81
CA VAL A 436 6.73 17.72 -30.74
C VAL A 436 6.96 17.26 -29.28
N ALA A 437 7.85 17.93 -28.56
CA ALA A 437 8.10 17.65 -27.15
C ALA A 437 6.84 17.76 -26.28
N ARG A 438 6.00 18.79 -26.53
CA ARG A 438 4.73 19.01 -25.83
C ARG A 438 3.70 17.90 -26.14
N VAL A 439 3.66 17.44 -27.38
CA VAL A 439 2.76 16.33 -27.78
C VAL A 439 3.18 15.02 -27.12
N ILE A 440 4.50 14.72 -27.11
CA ILE A 440 5.04 13.54 -26.42
C ILE A 440 4.67 13.59 -24.93
N ASP A 441 4.86 14.73 -24.29
CA ASP A 441 4.55 14.95 -22.87
C ASP A 441 3.07 14.63 -22.57
N ARG A 442 2.15 15.09 -23.43
CA ARG A 442 0.72 14.83 -23.28
C ARG A 442 0.32 13.37 -23.48
N VAL A 443 0.90 12.71 -24.49
CA VAL A 443 0.67 11.27 -24.72
C VAL A 443 1.15 10.46 -23.51
N CYS A 444 2.39 10.71 -23.09
CA CYS A 444 2.97 10.03 -21.93
C CYS A 444 2.15 10.29 -20.67
N PHE A 445 1.65 11.51 -20.44
CA PHE A 445 0.77 11.81 -19.32
C PHE A 445 -0.48 10.92 -19.29
N ILE A 446 -1.22 10.84 -20.42
CA ILE A 446 -2.45 10.04 -20.50
C ILE A 446 -2.15 8.57 -20.23
N VAL A 447 -1.11 8.02 -20.86
CA VAL A 447 -0.71 6.62 -20.67
C VAL A 447 -0.33 6.35 -19.22
N MET A 448 0.50 7.21 -18.62
CA MET A 448 0.99 7.03 -17.24
C MET A 448 -0.12 7.19 -16.22
N VAL A 449 -1.07 8.09 -16.43
CA VAL A 449 -2.27 8.24 -15.58
C VAL A 449 -3.11 6.97 -15.63
N LEU A 450 -3.39 6.44 -16.82
CA LEU A 450 -4.16 5.20 -16.97
C LEU A 450 -3.46 4.02 -16.29
N VAL A 451 -2.16 3.82 -16.54
CA VAL A 451 -1.36 2.75 -15.93
C VAL A 451 -1.36 2.88 -14.40
N PHE A 452 -1.17 4.09 -13.88
CA PHE A 452 -1.15 4.33 -12.44
C PHE A 452 -2.49 4.00 -11.78
N PHE A 453 -3.61 4.50 -12.33
CA PHE A 453 -4.93 4.25 -11.75
C PHE A 453 -5.33 2.78 -11.86
N ILE A 454 -5.17 2.15 -13.03
CA ILE A 454 -5.51 0.73 -13.21
C ILE A 454 -4.65 -0.15 -12.30
N GLY A 455 -3.34 0.12 -12.23
CA GLY A 455 -2.43 -0.66 -11.40
C GLY A 455 -2.73 -0.48 -9.90
N THR A 456 -2.96 0.76 -9.44
CA THR A 456 -3.29 1.04 -8.03
C THR A 456 -4.61 0.37 -7.62
N ILE A 457 -5.67 0.56 -8.40
CA ILE A 457 -6.97 -0.05 -8.13
C ILE A 457 -6.87 -1.57 -8.17
N GLY A 458 -6.21 -2.14 -9.19
CA GLY A 458 -6.05 -3.59 -9.34
C GLY A 458 -5.33 -4.24 -8.17
N ILE A 459 -4.24 -3.63 -7.68
CA ILE A 459 -3.49 -4.16 -6.55
C ILE A 459 -4.31 -4.12 -5.25
N PHE A 460 -5.01 -3.02 -4.96
CA PHE A 460 -5.81 -2.93 -3.73
C PHE A 460 -7.09 -3.76 -3.77
N LEU A 461 -7.70 -3.95 -4.94
CA LEU A 461 -8.81 -4.90 -5.11
C LEU A 461 -8.40 -6.33 -4.75
N MET A 462 -7.20 -6.77 -5.13
CA MET A 462 -6.68 -8.08 -4.72
C MET A 462 -6.63 -8.24 -3.19
N GLY A 463 -6.26 -7.16 -2.46
CA GLY A 463 -6.27 -7.16 -1.00
C GLY A 463 -7.68 -7.22 -0.42
N HIS A 464 -8.62 -6.47 -1.00
CA HIS A 464 -10.00 -6.42 -0.52
C HIS A 464 -10.72 -7.76 -0.65
N PHE A 465 -10.45 -8.52 -1.71
CA PHE A 465 -11.04 -9.85 -1.90
C PHE A 465 -10.45 -10.95 -1.02
N ASN A 466 -9.34 -10.71 -0.34
CA ASN A 466 -8.73 -11.66 0.57
C ASN A 466 -9.43 -11.65 1.95
N GLN A 467 -10.62 -12.22 2.00
CA GLN A 467 -11.39 -12.35 3.24
C GLN A 467 -11.10 -13.69 3.93
N PRO A 468 -11.16 -13.75 5.27
CA PRO A 468 -11.09 -15.02 5.99
C PRO A 468 -12.25 -15.93 5.58
N PRO A 469 -12.09 -17.25 5.67
CA PRO A 469 -13.14 -18.18 5.32
C PRO A 469 -14.38 -17.98 6.22
N SER A 470 -15.56 -18.18 5.66
CA SER A 470 -16.84 -18.06 6.39
C SER A 470 -17.03 -19.16 7.45
N SER A 471 -16.38 -20.32 7.28
CA SER A 471 -16.33 -21.41 8.24
C SER A 471 -14.87 -21.76 8.56
N PRO A 472 -14.55 -22.12 9.82
CA PRO A 472 -13.16 -22.41 10.22
C PRO A 472 -12.57 -23.61 9.48
N PHE A 473 -13.40 -24.60 9.12
CA PHE A 473 -12.98 -25.78 8.36
C PHE A 473 -13.85 -25.92 7.12
N PRO A 474 -13.29 -25.79 5.90
CA PRO A 474 -14.02 -26.00 4.66
C PRO A 474 -14.57 -27.43 4.58
N GLY A 475 -15.88 -27.56 4.38
CA GLY A 475 -16.55 -28.87 4.26
C GLY A 475 -17.05 -29.47 5.58
N ASP A 476 -16.79 -28.86 6.72
CA ASP A 476 -17.34 -29.28 8.01
C ASP A 476 -18.63 -28.48 8.33
N PRO A 477 -19.81 -29.13 8.46
CA PRO A 477 -21.07 -28.45 8.74
C PRO A 477 -21.19 -27.94 10.18
N LYS A 478 -20.28 -28.32 11.08
CA LYS A 478 -20.31 -27.91 12.47
C LYS A 478 -20.04 -26.43 12.67
N ARG A 479 -20.83 -25.80 13.50
CA ARG A 479 -20.60 -24.44 13.99
C ARG A 479 -19.79 -24.53 15.30
N TYR A 480 -18.52 -24.17 15.21
CA TYR A 480 -17.59 -24.10 16.36
C TYR A 480 -17.79 -22.78 17.13
N LEU A 481 -19.01 -22.55 17.64
CA LEU A 481 -19.41 -21.36 18.36
C LEU A 481 -20.22 -21.76 19.57
N PRO A 482 -20.16 -21.04 20.71
CA PRO A 482 -21.02 -21.23 21.83
C PRO A 482 -22.49 -21.13 21.40
N LEU A 483 -23.34 -22.01 21.96
CA LEU A 483 -24.79 -21.91 21.80
C LEU A 483 -25.23 -20.57 22.41
N ILE A 484 -25.68 -19.65 21.57
CA ILE A 484 -26.14 -18.31 21.99
C ILE A 484 -27.46 -18.50 22.77
N ASN A 485 -27.38 -18.50 24.07
CA ASN A 485 -28.59 -18.51 24.93
C ASN A 485 -29.12 -17.11 25.23
N ASN A 486 -28.48 -16.03 24.72
CA ASN A 486 -28.91 -14.64 24.95
C ASN A 486 -28.97 -13.82 23.67
N LEU A 487 -30.12 -13.23 23.45
CA LEU A 487 -30.48 -12.37 22.29
C LEU A 487 -29.63 -11.08 22.17
N THR A 488 -28.76 -10.78 23.15
CA THR A 488 -27.95 -9.57 23.23
C THR A 488 -26.69 -9.63 22.35
N ASP A 489 -26.14 -10.81 22.05
CA ASP A 489 -24.93 -10.95 21.22
C ASP A 489 -25.22 -10.83 19.71
N LEU A 490 -26.50 -10.92 19.30
CA LEU A 490 -26.92 -10.74 17.91
C LEU A 490 -26.82 -9.28 17.44
N THR A 491 -26.87 -8.31 18.37
CA THR A 491 -26.81 -6.89 18.03
C THR A 491 -25.37 -6.39 17.77
N GLU A 492 -24.36 -6.96 18.42
CA GLU A 492 -22.96 -6.59 18.17
C GLU A 492 -22.43 -7.20 16.87
N SER A 493 -22.84 -8.42 16.53
CA SER A 493 -22.47 -9.03 15.25
C SER A 493 -23.13 -8.33 14.05
N ALA A 494 -24.31 -7.75 14.22
CA ALA A 494 -25.01 -6.98 13.18
C ALA A 494 -24.50 -5.53 13.05
N MET A 495 -24.01 -4.91 14.13
CA MET A 495 -23.40 -3.58 14.07
C MET A 495 -22.03 -3.58 13.40
N GLY A 496 -21.26 -4.65 13.48
CA GLY A 496 -19.98 -4.80 12.78
C GLY A 496 -20.12 -4.90 11.26
N ALA A 497 -21.28 -5.30 10.75
CA ALA A 497 -21.53 -5.45 9.31
C ALA A 497 -22.01 -4.16 8.62
N ASN A 498 -22.51 -3.16 9.37
CA ASN A 498 -23.13 -1.95 8.81
C ASN A 498 -22.24 -0.69 8.82
N PHE A 499 -20.94 -0.79 9.14
CA PHE A 499 -20.02 0.36 9.13
C PHE A 499 -19.11 0.43 7.88
N LEU A 500 -19.44 -0.32 6.82
CA LEU A 500 -18.82 -0.20 5.48
C LEU A 500 -19.91 -0.31 4.40
N GLY A 501 -20.88 0.56 4.46
CA GLY A 501 -21.76 0.92 3.35
C GLY A 501 -21.30 2.24 2.74
#